data_49654c849f7c86e96bce78230c89d234
#
_entry.id   49654c849f7c86e96bce78230c89d234
#
_cell.length_a   1.000
_cell.length_b   1.000
_cell.length_c   1.000
_cell.angle_alpha   90.00
_cell.angle_beta   90.00
_cell.angle_gamma   90.00
#
_symmetry.space_group_name_H-M   'P 1'
#
loop_
_entity.id
_entity.type
_entity.pdbx_description
1 polymer ?
#
loop_
_entity_poly.entity_id
_entity_poly.type
_entity_poly.pdbx_seq_one_letter_code
_entity_poly.pdbx_strand_id
1 'polypeptide(L)'
;TDIVAKYVSRKRPLLNFFWVTFAMNAVVAVISFFVYAERGADGNIIYDYKPVCLCVLYCFMSSFVGNAILRGQKTAYKFLIITPHREALEKEILEKLHHSATRVLGKGIYSGNDKDVLICVVNKHQVVEFKNILNNYAGTFAFIETVDETVGHFLKIK
;
A
#
# COMPACT_ATOMS: atom_id res chain seq x y z
N THR A 1 -6.85 9.21 -20.92
CA THR A 1 -5.93 9.58 -19.81
C THR A 1 -5.33 8.37 -19.13
N ASP A 2 -6.12 7.39 -18.72
CA ASP A 2 -5.67 6.24 -17.90
C ASP A 2 -4.67 5.31 -18.60
N ILE A 3 -4.83 5.11 -19.92
CA ILE A 3 -3.90 4.31 -20.74
C ILE A 3 -2.51 4.95 -20.76
N VAL A 4 -2.45 6.27 -20.95
CA VAL A 4 -1.19 7.03 -20.97
C VAL A 4 -0.56 7.04 -19.59
N ALA A 5 -1.35 7.28 -18.54
CA ALA A 5 -0.88 7.24 -17.16
C ALA A 5 -0.30 5.86 -16.79
N LYS A 6 -0.96 4.77 -17.22
CA LYS A 6 -0.48 3.40 -17.01
C LYS A 6 0.82 3.13 -17.77
N TYR A 7 0.95 3.63 -18.99
CA TYR A 7 2.17 3.49 -19.79
C TYR A 7 3.35 4.24 -19.14
N VAL A 8 3.13 5.48 -18.70
CA VAL A 8 4.15 6.31 -18.05
C VAL A 8 4.61 5.71 -16.72
N SER A 9 3.67 5.27 -15.87
CA SER A 9 4.00 4.65 -14.59
C SER A 9 4.74 3.32 -14.73
N ARG A 10 4.49 2.56 -15.82
CA ARG A 10 5.24 1.34 -16.13
C ARG A 10 6.68 1.63 -16.56
N LYS A 11 6.91 2.74 -17.26
CA LYS A 11 8.24 3.14 -17.75
C LYS A 11 9.08 3.85 -16.69
N ARG A 12 8.41 4.50 -15.71
CA ARG A 12 9.05 5.19 -14.58
C ARG A 12 8.39 4.77 -13.27
N PRO A 13 8.90 3.72 -12.59
CA PRO A 13 8.28 3.15 -11.37
C PRO A 13 8.25 4.12 -10.19
N LEU A 14 9.05 5.19 -10.21
CA LEU A 14 9.04 6.25 -9.20
C LEU A 14 7.82 7.18 -9.29
N LEU A 15 7.13 7.22 -10.45
CA LEU A 15 5.94 8.04 -10.64
C LEU A 15 4.69 7.23 -10.30
N ASN A 16 4.05 7.60 -9.21
CA ASN A 16 2.76 7.02 -8.84
C ASN A 16 1.72 7.32 -9.93
N PHE A 17 0.98 6.29 -10.35
CA PHE A 17 -0.13 6.40 -11.30
C PHE A 17 -1.10 7.54 -10.94
N PHE A 18 -1.38 7.71 -9.65
CA PHE A 18 -2.20 8.80 -9.10
C PHE A 18 -1.73 10.20 -9.56
N TRP A 19 -0.44 10.53 -9.38
CA TRP A 19 0.08 11.84 -9.71
C TRP A 19 0.06 12.12 -11.22
N VAL A 20 0.32 11.09 -12.02
CA VAL A 20 0.30 11.22 -13.48
C VAL A 20 -1.12 11.48 -13.98
N THR A 21 -2.11 10.71 -13.49
CA THR A 21 -3.52 10.89 -13.85
C THR A 21 -4.04 12.25 -13.41
N PHE A 22 -3.74 12.65 -12.18
CA PHE A 22 -4.13 13.96 -11.65
C PHE A 22 -3.53 15.11 -12.47
N ALA A 23 -2.23 15.06 -12.77
CA ALA A 23 -1.55 16.11 -13.55
C ALA A 23 -2.15 16.24 -14.95
N MET A 24 -2.43 15.13 -15.64
CA MET A 24 -3.07 15.17 -16.96
C MET A 24 -4.46 15.79 -16.91
N ASN A 25 -5.27 15.42 -15.93
CA ASN A 25 -6.61 15.98 -15.78
C ASN A 25 -6.57 17.46 -15.38
N ALA A 26 -5.61 17.86 -14.54
CA ALA A 26 -5.42 19.27 -14.19
C ALA A 26 -5.05 20.12 -15.40
N VAL A 27 -4.19 19.63 -16.30
CA VAL A 27 -3.85 20.32 -17.55
C VAL A 27 -5.10 20.51 -18.43
N VAL A 28 -5.92 19.46 -18.57
CA VAL A 28 -7.18 19.56 -19.35
C VAL A 28 -8.14 20.57 -18.71
N ALA A 29 -8.27 20.59 -17.38
CA ALA A 29 -9.11 21.55 -16.67
C ALA A 29 -8.64 23.01 -16.88
N VAL A 30 -7.32 23.25 -16.87
CA VAL A 30 -6.75 24.57 -17.14
C VAL A 30 -7.02 25.02 -18.58
N ILE A 31 -6.82 24.12 -19.54
CA ILE A 31 -7.14 24.42 -20.96
C ILE A 31 -8.63 24.72 -21.12
N SER A 32 -9.50 23.95 -20.47
CA SER A 32 -10.95 24.14 -20.47
C SER A 32 -11.34 25.55 -19.96
N PHE A 33 -10.65 26.08 -18.96
CA PHE A 33 -10.89 27.42 -18.42
C PHE A 33 -10.77 28.51 -19.49
N PHE A 34 -9.81 28.39 -20.40
CA PHE A 34 -9.62 29.36 -21.48
C PHE A 34 -10.56 29.14 -22.67
N VAL A 35 -10.94 27.89 -22.93
CA VAL A 35 -11.79 27.52 -24.07
C VAL A 35 -13.25 27.86 -23.82
N TYR A 36 -13.73 27.67 -22.58
CA TYR A 36 -15.12 27.90 -22.20
C TYR A 36 -15.39 29.27 -21.57
N ALA A 37 -14.57 30.26 -21.92
CA ALA A 37 -14.85 31.66 -21.56
C ALA A 37 -16.13 32.15 -22.24
N GLU A 38 -17.12 32.54 -21.44
CA GLU A 38 -18.39 33.07 -21.97
C GLU A 38 -18.29 34.58 -22.25
N ARG A 39 -18.92 35.03 -23.35
CA ARG A 39 -19.09 36.46 -23.63
C ARG A 39 -20.32 36.95 -22.88
N GLY A 40 -20.13 37.85 -21.92
CA GLY A 40 -21.22 38.56 -21.27
C GLY A 40 -22.02 39.42 -22.21
N ALA A 41 -23.22 39.83 -21.82
CA ALA A 41 -24.11 40.70 -22.59
C ALA A 41 -23.43 42.06 -22.97
N ASP A 42 -22.45 42.48 -22.20
CA ASP A 42 -21.68 43.72 -22.38
C ASP A 42 -20.45 43.57 -23.26
N GLY A 43 -20.29 42.41 -23.92
CA GLY A 43 -19.14 42.13 -24.79
C GLY A 43 -17.84 41.77 -24.05
N ASN A 44 -17.83 41.81 -22.72
CA ASN A 44 -16.69 41.42 -21.90
C ASN A 44 -16.59 39.90 -21.77
N ILE A 45 -15.36 39.37 -21.76
CA ILE A 45 -15.11 37.95 -21.54
C ILE A 45 -15.20 37.67 -20.03
N ILE A 46 -16.16 36.84 -19.64
CA ILE A 46 -16.36 36.41 -18.26
C ILE A 46 -15.78 35.01 -18.11
N TYR A 47 -14.81 34.86 -17.21
CA TYR A 47 -14.24 33.59 -16.85
C TYR A 47 -14.97 33.02 -15.61
N ASP A 48 -15.75 31.96 -15.80
CA ASP A 48 -16.34 31.25 -14.65
C ASP A 48 -15.34 30.23 -14.10
N TYR A 49 -14.79 30.50 -12.93
CA TYR A 49 -13.83 29.65 -12.26
C TYR A 49 -14.47 28.48 -11.52
N LYS A 50 -15.77 28.53 -11.22
CA LYS A 50 -16.48 27.53 -10.43
C LYS A 50 -16.45 26.13 -11.05
N PRO A 51 -16.78 25.94 -12.36
CA PRO A 51 -16.72 24.62 -12.98
C PRO A 51 -15.32 24.04 -12.98
N VAL A 52 -14.30 24.89 -13.17
CA VAL A 52 -12.90 24.45 -13.19
C VAL A 52 -12.43 23.99 -11.82
N CYS A 53 -12.75 24.75 -10.76
CA CYS A 53 -12.45 24.37 -9.40
C CYS A 53 -13.12 23.04 -9.02
N LEU A 54 -14.39 22.87 -9.38
CA LEU A 54 -15.12 21.62 -9.13
C LEU A 54 -14.52 20.44 -9.91
N CYS A 55 -14.11 20.66 -11.17
CA CYS A 55 -13.47 19.65 -11.98
C CYS A 55 -12.13 19.19 -11.38
N VAL A 56 -11.28 20.13 -10.96
CA VAL A 56 -10.00 19.81 -10.32
C VAL A 56 -10.20 19.06 -9.02
N LEU A 57 -11.16 19.51 -8.19
CA LEU A 57 -11.49 18.83 -6.92
C LEU A 57 -12.00 17.41 -7.18
N TYR A 58 -12.90 17.22 -8.14
CA TYR A 58 -13.39 15.89 -8.52
C TYR A 58 -12.26 14.99 -9.00
N CYS A 59 -11.37 15.48 -9.86
CA CYS A 59 -10.22 14.71 -10.37
C CYS A 59 -9.27 14.31 -9.25
N PHE A 60 -9.03 15.21 -8.29
CA PHE A 60 -8.23 14.93 -7.11
C PHE A 60 -8.85 13.81 -6.26
N MET A 61 -10.11 13.96 -5.89
CA MET A 61 -10.82 12.98 -5.07
C MET A 61 -10.92 11.62 -5.75
N SER A 62 -11.27 11.59 -7.03
CA SER A 62 -11.35 10.35 -7.82
C SER A 62 -10.01 9.63 -7.89
N SER A 63 -8.94 10.37 -8.17
CA SER A 63 -7.58 9.81 -8.21
C SER A 63 -7.11 9.33 -6.85
N PHE A 64 -7.44 10.06 -5.77
CA PHE A 64 -7.09 9.70 -4.40
C PHE A 64 -7.76 8.39 -3.99
N VAL A 65 -9.07 8.27 -4.21
CA VAL A 65 -9.84 7.06 -3.91
C VAL A 65 -9.35 5.88 -4.74
N GLY A 66 -9.13 6.08 -6.04
CA GLY A 66 -8.60 5.04 -6.93
C GLY A 66 -7.24 4.52 -6.47
N ASN A 67 -6.35 5.42 -6.07
CA ASN A 67 -5.04 5.02 -5.54
C ASN A 67 -5.14 4.27 -4.19
N ALA A 68 -6.03 4.71 -3.29
CA ALA A 68 -6.26 4.04 -2.01
C ALA A 68 -6.76 2.59 -2.20
N ILE A 69 -7.66 2.37 -3.17
CA ILE A 69 -8.15 1.04 -3.51
C ILE A 69 -7.04 0.18 -4.10
N LEU A 70 -6.29 0.70 -5.08
CA LEU A 70 -5.23 -0.05 -5.76
C LEU A 70 -4.08 -0.42 -4.82
N ARG A 71 -3.65 0.50 -3.95
CA ARG A 71 -2.61 0.22 -2.94
C ARG A 71 -3.11 -0.74 -1.88
N GLY A 72 -4.33 -0.57 -1.41
CA GLY A 72 -4.90 -1.41 -0.36
C GLY A 72 -4.97 -2.90 -0.70
N GLN A 73 -5.00 -3.26 -1.99
CA GLN A 73 -5.04 -4.64 -2.45
C GLN A 73 -3.65 -5.31 -2.50
N LYS A 74 -2.56 -4.54 -2.58
CA LYS A 74 -1.19 -5.07 -2.72
C LYS A 74 -0.39 -5.06 -1.43
N THR A 75 -0.94 -4.49 -0.37
CA THR A 75 -0.26 -4.35 0.91
C THR A 75 -0.04 -5.71 1.56
N ALA A 76 1.21 -6.03 1.85
CA ALA A 76 1.60 -7.16 2.69
C ALA A 76 2.10 -6.65 4.05
N TYR A 77 2.15 -7.54 5.03
CA TYR A 77 2.63 -7.22 6.37
C TYR A 77 3.79 -8.15 6.73
N LYS A 78 4.91 -7.56 7.09
CA LYS A 78 6.09 -8.26 7.58
C LYS A 78 6.04 -8.27 9.10
N PHE A 79 6.04 -9.45 9.67
CA PHE A 79 6.15 -9.69 11.10
C PHE A 79 7.58 -10.05 11.45
N LEU A 80 8.11 -9.38 12.44
CA LEU A 80 9.38 -9.71 13.08
C LEU A 80 9.06 -10.17 14.50
N ILE A 81 9.30 -11.45 14.77
CA ILE A 81 8.81 -12.13 15.97
C ILE A 81 9.99 -12.64 16.78
N ILE A 82 10.01 -12.29 18.05
CA ILE A 82 10.97 -12.81 19.02
C ILE A 82 10.18 -13.63 20.03
N THR A 83 10.45 -14.93 20.09
CA THR A 83 9.67 -15.86 20.91
C THR A 83 10.57 -16.90 21.59
N PRO A 84 10.28 -17.29 22.83
CA PRO A 84 10.88 -18.48 23.45
C PRO A 84 10.24 -19.78 22.96
N HIS A 85 9.04 -19.73 22.34
CA HIS A 85 8.26 -20.90 21.92
C HIS A 85 8.39 -21.17 20.41
N ARG A 86 9.62 -21.13 19.89
CA ARG A 86 9.91 -21.21 18.46
C ARG A 86 9.24 -22.40 17.76
N GLU A 87 9.53 -23.62 18.20
CA GLU A 87 9.13 -24.84 17.50
C GLU A 87 7.60 -25.00 17.42
N ALA A 88 6.91 -24.63 18.49
CA ALA A 88 5.46 -24.67 18.51
C ALA A 88 4.87 -23.61 17.56
N LEU A 89 5.44 -22.41 17.55
CA LEU A 89 4.99 -21.33 16.69
C LEU A 89 5.26 -21.59 15.20
N GLU A 90 6.45 -22.11 14.85
CA GLU A 90 6.79 -22.51 13.48
C GLU A 90 5.80 -23.55 12.94
N LYS A 91 5.48 -24.56 13.75
CA LYS A 91 4.51 -25.60 13.39
C LYS A 91 3.12 -25.03 13.16
N GLU A 92 2.66 -24.16 14.05
CA GLU A 92 1.32 -23.55 13.93
C GLU A 92 1.22 -22.60 12.73
N ILE A 93 2.28 -21.84 12.41
CA ILE A 93 2.34 -21.00 11.20
C ILE A 93 2.25 -21.86 9.94
N LEU A 94 2.97 -22.97 9.87
CA LEU A 94 2.95 -23.87 8.73
C LEU A 94 1.59 -24.55 8.56
N GLU A 95 0.99 -25.04 9.64
CA GLU A 95 -0.24 -25.83 9.61
C GLU A 95 -1.50 -24.96 9.37
N LYS A 96 -1.59 -23.79 10.03
CA LYS A 96 -2.77 -22.93 9.95
C LYS A 96 -2.73 -21.92 8.81
N LEU A 97 -1.58 -21.30 8.62
CA LEU A 97 -1.47 -20.21 7.64
C LEU A 97 -0.91 -20.65 6.29
N HIS A 98 -0.35 -21.86 6.23
CA HIS A 98 0.34 -22.35 5.03
C HIS A 98 1.40 -21.37 4.50
N HIS A 99 2.06 -20.66 5.42
CA HIS A 99 3.14 -19.73 5.14
C HIS A 99 4.45 -20.23 5.72
N SER A 100 5.55 -19.85 5.04
CA SER A 100 6.89 -20.07 5.55
C SER A 100 7.38 -18.86 6.35
N ALA A 101 8.21 -19.10 7.34
CA ALA A 101 8.93 -18.09 8.08
C ALA A 101 10.44 -18.28 7.91
N THR A 102 11.18 -17.19 7.86
CA THR A 102 12.64 -17.23 7.83
C THR A 102 13.18 -16.99 9.24
N ARG A 103 14.05 -17.87 9.69
CA ARG A 103 14.70 -17.77 10.98
C ARG A 103 16.02 -17.01 10.86
N VAL A 104 16.23 -16.07 11.77
CA VAL A 104 17.49 -15.34 11.95
C VAL A 104 17.97 -15.56 13.38
N LEU A 105 19.21 -16.00 13.54
CA LEU A 105 19.83 -16.17 14.85
C LEU A 105 20.28 -14.81 15.37
N GLY A 106 19.89 -14.48 16.59
CA GLY A 106 20.24 -13.26 17.28
C GLY A 106 20.74 -13.52 18.68
N LYS A 107 21.37 -12.55 19.31
CA LYS A 107 21.80 -12.60 20.70
C LYS A 107 21.20 -11.44 21.49
N GLY A 108 20.58 -11.75 22.62
CA GLY A 108 20.05 -10.74 23.51
C GLY A 108 21.16 -9.94 24.19
N ILE A 109 21.19 -8.61 23.99
CA ILE A 109 22.26 -7.76 24.56
C ILE A 109 22.23 -7.79 26.08
N TYR A 110 21.04 -7.76 26.68
CA TYR A 110 20.90 -7.75 28.15
C TYR A 110 21.09 -9.13 28.78
N SER A 111 20.51 -10.17 28.19
CA SER A 111 20.54 -11.52 28.75
C SER A 111 21.78 -12.33 28.36
N GLY A 112 22.47 -11.92 27.29
CA GLY A 112 23.57 -12.69 26.68
C GLY A 112 23.13 -14.01 26.03
N ASN A 113 21.84 -14.35 26.09
CA ASN A 113 21.31 -15.60 25.58
C ASN A 113 20.99 -15.51 24.08
N ASP A 114 21.12 -16.63 23.40
CA ASP A 114 20.71 -16.77 22.01
C ASP A 114 19.18 -16.64 21.91
N LYS A 115 18.74 -15.87 20.93
CA LYS A 115 17.33 -15.63 20.61
C LYS A 115 17.09 -15.87 19.13
N ASP A 116 15.99 -16.52 18.83
CA ASP A 116 15.55 -16.68 17.45
C ASP A 116 14.59 -15.56 17.07
N VAL A 117 14.84 -14.97 15.92
CA VAL A 117 13.96 -13.97 15.31
C VAL A 117 13.33 -14.62 14.09
N LEU A 118 12.02 -14.71 14.08
CA LEU A 118 11.25 -15.21 12.94
C LEU A 118 10.76 -14.04 12.11
N ILE A 119 11.03 -14.09 10.82
CA ILE A 119 10.53 -13.12 9.83
C ILE A 119 9.48 -13.82 8.99
N CYS A 120 8.24 -13.32 9.05
CA CYS A 120 7.13 -13.85 8.26
C CYS A 120 6.44 -12.71 7.51
N VAL A 121 6.12 -12.92 6.24
CA VAL A 121 5.36 -11.95 5.44
C VAL A 121 4.01 -12.56 5.11
N VAL A 122 2.94 -11.87 5.51
CA VAL A 122 1.57 -12.34 5.34
C VAL A 122 0.70 -11.31 4.61
N ASN A 123 -0.34 -11.78 3.97
CA ASN A 123 -1.32 -10.93 3.32
C ASN A 123 -2.24 -10.25 4.35
N LYS A 124 -2.82 -9.11 3.97
CA LYS A 124 -3.75 -8.33 4.81
C LYS A 124 -4.86 -9.18 5.45
N HIS A 125 -5.40 -10.15 4.71
CA HIS A 125 -6.50 -11.01 5.21
C HIS A 125 -6.08 -11.95 6.33
N GLN A 126 -4.80 -12.30 6.40
CA GLN A 126 -4.26 -13.26 7.39
C GLN A 126 -3.68 -12.59 8.63
N VAL A 127 -3.58 -11.25 8.63
CA VAL A 127 -2.99 -10.48 9.75
C VAL A 127 -3.73 -10.74 11.08
N VAL A 128 -5.07 -10.80 11.03
CA VAL A 128 -5.88 -11.00 12.23
C VAL A 128 -5.66 -12.40 12.81
N GLU A 129 -5.69 -13.39 11.95
CA GLU A 129 -5.44 -14.78 12.34
C GLU A 129 -4.02 -14.97 12.90
N PHE A 130 -3.04 -14.37 12.24
CA PHE A 130 -1.65 -14.38 12.68
C PHE A 130 -1.45 -13.73 14.05
N LYS A 131 -2.10 -12.59 14.30
CA LYS A 131 -2.10 -11.95 15.62
C LYS A 131 -2.71 -12.83 16.70
N ASN A 132 -3.79 -13.53 16.38
CA ASN A 132 -4.44 -14.44 17.33
C ASN A 132 -3.51 -15.62 17.68
N ILE A 133 -2.79 -16.15 16.69
CA ILE A 133 -1.78 -17.19 16.95
C ILE A 133 -0.70 -16.65 17.89
N LEU A 134 -0.13 -15.49 17.62
CA LEU A 134 0.93 -14.91 18.45
C LEU A 134 0.49 -14.64 19.89
N ASN A 135 -0.76 -14.23 20.10
CA ASN A 135 -1.30 -13.96 21.44
C ASN A 135 -1.41 -15.21 22.32
N ASN A 136 -1.42 -16.41 21.74
CA ASN A 136 -1.46 -17.67 22.49
C ASN A 136 -0.11 -18.00 23.14
N TYR A 137 0.98 -17.34 22.74
CA TYR A 137 2.32 -17.64 23.21
C TYR A 137 2.84 -16.54 24.14
N ALA A 138 2.82 -16.80 25.45
CA ALA A 138 3.32 -15.87 26.46
C ALA A 138 4.81 -15.57 26.25
N GLY A 139 5.22 -14.32 26.47
CA GLY A 139 6.61 -13.88 26.28
C GLY A 139 7.03 -13.71 24.83
N THR A 140 6.10 -13.82 23.89
CA THR A 140 6.35 -13.52 22.48
C THR A 140 6.18 -12.02 22.25
N PHE A 141 7.17 -11.43 21.59
CA PHE A 141 7.14 -10.05 21.14
C PHE A 141 7.21 -9.99 19.61
N ALA A 142 6.31 -9.27 18.99
CA ALA A 142 6.30 -9.10 17.54
C ALA A 142 6.02 -7.64 17.16
N PHE A 143 6.71 -7.14 16.15
CA PHE A 143 6.35 -5.90 15.52
C PHE A 143 6.02 -6.10 14.05
N ILE A 144 5.17 -5.23 13.55
CA ILE A 144 4.55 -5.35 12.24
C ILE A 144 5.00 -4.15 11.42
N GLU A 145 5.56 -4.43 10.25
CA GLU A 145 5.90 -3.44 9.24
C GLU A 145 4.99 -3.61 8.03
N THR A 146 4.52 -2.49 7.48
CA THR A 146 3.77 -2.50 6.23
C THR A 146 4.73 -2.59 5.06
N VAL A 147 4.51 -3.54 4.17
CA VAL A 147 5.28 -3.71 2.93
C VAL A 147 4.45 -3.26 1.77
N ASP A 148 4.87 -2.19 1.10
CA ASP A 148 4.12 -1.58 -0.02
C ASP A 148 4.14 -2.46 -1.26
N GLU A 149 5.24 -3.18 -1.51
CA GLU A 149 5.39 -4.03 -2.68
C GLU A 149 6.24 -5.27 -2.37
N THR A 150 5.79 -6.42 -2.84
CA THR A 150 6.53 -7.68 -2.76
C THR A 150 6.83 -8.17 -4.17
N VAL A 151 8.09 -8.54 -4.42
CA VAL A 151 8.53 -9.11 -5.69
C VAL A 151 8.80 -10.59 -5.48
N GLY A 152 8.16 -11.45 -6.27
CA GLY A 152 8.31 -12.90 -6.19
C GLY A 152 6.96 -13.63 -6.06
N HIS A 153 7.01 -14.94 -6.16
CA HIS A 153 5.84 -15.79 -5.97
C HIS A 153 5.84 -16.34 -4.55
N PHE A 154 4.82 -16.01 -3.75
CA PHE A 154 4.54 -16.73 -2.51
C PHE A 154 4.07 -18.14 -2.89
N LEU A 155 4.96 -19.11 -2.73
CA LEU A 155 4.57 -20.51 -2.85
C LEU A 155 3.62 -20.82 -1.70
N LYS A 156 2.35 -21.08 -2.01
CA LYS A 156 1.44 -21.69 -1.06
C LYS A 156 1.92 -23.12 -0.82
N ILE A 157 2.33 -23.41 0.39
CA ILE A 157 2.64 -24.78 0.80
C ILE A 157 1.31 -25.53 0.77
N LYS A 158 1.24 -26.55 -0.11
CA LYS A 158 0.06 -27.44 -0.22
C LYS A 158 0.04 -28.42 0.94
#